data_638546fe55dae6fac65f140932763627
#
_entry.id   638546fe55dae6fac65f140932763627
#
_cell.length_a   1.000
_cell.length_b   1.000
_cell.length_c   1.000
_cell.angle_alpha   90.00
_cell.angle_beta   90.00
_cell.angle_gamma   90.00
#
_symmetry.space_group_name_H-M   'P 1'
#
loop_
_entity.id
_entity.type
_entity.pdbx_description
1 polymer ?
#
loop_
_entity_poly.entity_id
_entity_poly.type
_entity_poly.pdbx_seq_one_letter_code
_entity_poly.pdbx_strand_id
1 'polypeptide(L)'
;HGRTLTACNDINLNVYKGKTLGIVGESGCGKSTFVRMVISLDKPTSGEILYHGKNLANLSKKETWLNRQNMQMVFQDPLASFDPKMKIVDILTEPLINFGKLRRSEKEAKARELLEMVELPGDFVDRYPHNMSGGQRQRISIARALSLEPEILVCDEATSALDVSVQESVIELLVRLQKEKNISMLFICHDLALIRSFAHQIAVMYLGNIVEVIPGEDVTEHAV
;
A
#
# COMPACT_ATOMS: atom_id res chain seq x y z
N HIS A 1 1.38 -30.61 22.20
CA HIS A 1 1.80 -30.62 20.78
C HIS A 1 1.35 -29.29 20.17
N GLY A 2 2.30 -28.36 19.96
CA GLY A 2 2.01 -27.11 19.28
C GLY A 2 1.67 -27.38 17.81
N ARG A 3 0.46 -27.00 17.36
CA ARG A 3 0.13 -27.01 15.96
C ARG A 3 0.81 -25.80 15.30
N THR A 4 1.65 -26.04 14.30
CA THR A 4 2.25 -24.99 13.49
C THR A 4 1.25 -24.60 12.40
N LEU A 5 0.90 -23.33 12.31
CA LEU A 5 0.09 -22.78 11.21
C LEU A 5 1.03 -22.24 10.15
N THR A 6 0.92 -22.74 8.92
CA THR A 6 1.62 -22.22 7.75
C THR A 6 0.76 -21.15 7.11
N ALA A 7 1.12 -19.87 7.28
CA ALA A 7 0.36 -18.74 6.74
C ALA A 7 0.66 -18.46 5.26
N CYS A 8 1.89 -18.73 4.84
CA CYS A 8 2.35 -18.61 3.45
C CYS A 8 3.23 -19.82 3.13
N ASN A 9 3.02 -20.44 1.98
CA ASN A 9 3.72 -21.65 1.58
C ASN A 9 4.12 -21.56 0.10
N ASP A 10 5.41 -21.68 -0.18
CA ASP A 10 6.01 -21.71 -1.53
C ASP A 10 5.47 -20.61 -2.47
N ILE A 11 5.48 -19.35 -2.00
CA ILE A 11 5.01 -18.22 -2.79
C ILE A 11 6.13 -17.75 -3.70
N ASN A 12 5.88 -17.82 -5.01
CA ASN A 12 6.79 -17.36 -6.06
C ASN A 12 6.07 -16.29 -6.90
N LEU A 13 6.35 -15.00 -6.65
CA LEU A 13 5.72 -13.86 -7.31
C LEU A 13 6.76 -12.79 -7.65
N ASN A 14 6.50 -12.07 -8.75
CA ASN A 14 7.29 -10.92 -9.15
C ASN A 14 6.43 -9.66 -9.18
N VAL A 15 6.93 -8.57 -8.62
CA VAL A 15 6.36 -7.23 -8.77
C VAL A 15 7.23 -6.47 -9.77
N TYR A 16 6.66 -6.15 -10.92
CA TYR A 16 7.38 -5.45 -11.99
C TYR A 16 7.29 -3.93 -11.82
N LYS A 17 8.39 -3.24 -12.17
CA LYS A 17 8.48 -1.79 -12.08
C LYS A 17 7.34 -1.10 -12.84
N GLY A 18 6.66 -0.17 -12.19
CA GLY A 18 5.56 0.59 -12.78
C GLY A 18 4.32 -0.25 -13.11
N LYS A 19 4.19 -1.44 -12.51
CA LYS A 19 3.04 -2.33 -12.71
C LYS A 19 2.31 -2.58 -11.40
N THR A 20 1.04 -2.94 -11.51
CA THR A 20 0.19 -3.33 -10.39
C THR A 20 0.04 -4.84 -10.38
N LEU A 21 0.47 -5.47 -9.28
CA LEU A 21 0.15 -6.86 -8.94
C LEU A 21 -1.02 -6.86 -7.96
N GLY A 22 -2.15 -7.41 -8.38
CA GLY A 22 -3.29 -7.68 -7.50
C GLY A 22 -3.12 -9.01 -6.78
N ILE A 23 -3.50 -9.08 -5.50
CA ILE A 23 -3.63 -10.34 -4.77
C ILE A 23 -5.06 -10.45 -4.27
N VAL A 24 -5.74 -11.50 -4.70
CA VAL A 24 -7.10 -11.81 -4.29
C VAL A 24 -7.14 -13.15 -3.56
N GLY A 25 -8.12 -13.32 -2.70
CA GLY A 25 -8.35 -14.58 -1.98
C GLY A 25 -9.25 -14.37 -0.77
N GLU A 26 -9.73 -15.46 -0.21
CA GLU A 26 -10.61 -15.46 0.96
C GLU A 26 -9.96 -14.80 2.19
N SER A 27 -10.80 -14.34 3.12
CA SER A 27 -10.30 -13.81 4.40
C SER A 27 -9.54 -14.92 5.15
N GLY A 28 -8.37 -14.55 5.72
CA GLY A 28 -7.53 -15.50 6.46
C GLY A 28 -6.63 -16.40 5.60
N CYS A 29 -6.64 -16.29 4.25
CA CYS A 29 -5.78 -17.13 3.39
C CYS A 29 -4.29 -16.79 3.43
N GLY A 30 -3.88 -15.72 4.16
CA GLY A 30 -2.45 -15.35 4.33
C GLY A 30 -2.02 -14.04 3.68
N LYS A 31 -2.90 -13.31 2.96
CA LYS A 31 -2.56 -12.07 2.23
C LYS A 31 -1.84 -11.03 3.08
N SER A 32 -2.41 -10.67 4.22
CA SER A 32 -1.81 -9.66 5.12
C SER A 32 -0.50 -10.13 5.73
N THR A 33 -0.35 -11.44 6.01
CA THR A 33 0.94 -12.01 6.46
C THR A 33 2.00 -11.89 5.37
N PHE A 34 1.63 -12.23 4.12
CA PHE A 34 2.52 -12.06 2.97
C PHE A 34 3.00 -10.62 2.82
N VAL A 35 2.06 -9.67 2.85
CA VAL A 35 2.39 -8.25 2.74
C VAL A 35 3.32 -7.77 3.85
N ARG A 36 3.07 -8.16 5.10
CA ARG A 36 3.92 -7.80 6.24
C ARG A 36 5.36 -8.28 6.06
N MET A 37 5.55 -9.44 5.43
CA MET A 37 6.89 -9.92 5.07
C MET A 37 7.51 -9.09 3.94
N VAL A 38 6.74 -8.74 2.91
CA VAL A 38 7.23 -7.92 1.78
C VAL A 38 7.76 -6.56 2.25
N ILE A 39 7.04 -5.89 3.16
CA ILE A 39 7.47 -4.58 3.73
C ILE A 39 8.41 -4.72 4.94
N SER A 40 8.92 -5.91 5.20
CA SER A 40 9.87 -6.20 6.29
C SER A 40 9.34 -5.84 7.69
N LEU A 41 8.04 -5.96 7.94
CA LEU A 41 7.47 -5.94 9.28
C LEU A 41 7.64 -7.30 9.97
N ASP A 42 7.48 -8.38 9.22
CA ASP A 42 7.73 -9.75 9.67
C ASP A 42 8.84 -10.38 8.81
N LYS A 43 9.53 -11.37 9.35
CA LYS A 43 10.52 -12.15 8.59
C LYS A 43 9.91 -13.46 8.11
N PRO A 44 10.18 -13.89 6.87
CA PRO A 44 9.80 -15.23 6.44
C PRO A 44 10.56 -16.30 7.26
N THR A 45 9.90 -17.42 7.54
CA THR A 45 10.53 -18.56 8.22
C THR A 45 11.58 -19.23 7.31
N SER A 46 11.33 -19.25 6.00
CA SER A 46 12.23 -19.76 4.96
C SER A 46 11.97 -19.02 3.65
N GLY A 47 12.85 -19.22 2.68
CA GLY A 47 12.80 -18.51 1.38
C GLY A 47 13.41 -17.11 1.46
N GLU A 48 13.18 -16.32 0.41
CA GLU A 48 13.80 -15.01 0.27
C GLU A 48 12.82 -14.00 -0.35
N ILE A 49 13.00 -12.73 -0.01
CA ILE A 49 12.29 -11.60 -0.63
C ILE A 49 13.36 -10.69 -1.19
N LEU A 50 13.45 -10.65 -2.51
CA LEU A 50 14.48 -9.90 -3.22
C LEU A 50 13.96 -8.49 -3.60
N TYR A 51 14.72 -7.49 -3.23
CA TYR A 51 14.52 -6.10 -3.68
C TYR A 51 15.84 -5.55 -4.20
N HIS A 52 15.89 -5.20 -5.48
CA HIS A 52 17.13 -4.84 -6.18
C HIS A 52 18.26 -5.85 -5.96
N GLY A 53 17.94 -7.16 -6.01
CA GLY A 53 18.89 -8.25 -5.83
C GLY A 53 19.35 -8.48 -4.38
N LYS A 54 18.84 -7.71 -3.40
CA LYS A 54 19.15 -7.91 -1.98
C LYS A 54 18.00 -8.61 -1.27
N ASN A 55 18.33 -9.65 -0.49
CA ASN A 55 17.33 -10.33 0.32
C ASN A 55 16.96 -9.48 1.54
N LEU A 56 15.70 -9.04 1.59
CA LEU A 56 15.16 -8.19 2.66
C LEU A 56 15.19 -8.88 4.05
N ALA A 57 15.09 -10.21 4.09
CA ALA A 57 15.14 -10.98 5.33
C ALA A 57 16.52 -10.89 6.03
N ASN A 58 17.59 -10.59 5.26
CA ASN A 58 18.97 -10.53 5.74
C ASN A 58 19.47 -9.13 6.06
N LEU A 59 18.62 -8.09 5.87
CA LEU A 59 19.00 -6.71 6.16
C LEU A 59 19.21 -6.48 7.65
N SER A 60 20.21 -5.66 7.98
CA SER A 60 20.39 -5.10 9.33
C SER A 60 19.21 -4.18 9.70
N LYS A 61 19.04 -3.91 11.00
CA LYS A 61 18.01 -2.96 11.46
C LYS A 61 18.10 -1.58 10.80
N LYS A 62 19.34 -1.09 10.58
CA LYS A 62 19.58 0.20 9.94
C LYS A 62 19.19 0.16 8.46
N GLU A 63 19.57 -0.89 7.73
CA GLU A 63 19.21 -1.06 6.32
C GLU A 63 17.70 -1.24 6.16
N THR A 64 17.06 -2.05 7.01
CA THR A 64 15.58 -2.19 7.03
C THR A 64 14.90 -0.84 7.25
N TRP A 65 15.40 -0.04 8.20
CA TRP A 65 14.84 1.30 8.45
C TRP A 65 15.01 2.21 7.23
N LEU A 66 16.19 2.25 6.62
CA LEU A 66 16.44 3.02 5.40
C LEU A 66 15.58 2.56 4.22
N ASN A 67 15.36 1.23 4.09
CA ASN A 67 14.58 0.67 3.01
C ASN A 67 13.07 1.00 3.12
N ARG A 68 12.58 1.32 4.31
CA ARG A 68 11.17 1.72 4.52
C ARG A 68 10.75 2.94 3.70
N GLN A 69 11.68 3.86 3.37
CA GLN A 69 11.34 4.98 2.50
C GLN A 69 10.95 4.55 1.08
N ASN A 70 11.48 3.41 0.61
CA ASN A 70 11.25 2.91 -0.74
C ASN A 70 10.00 2.03 -0.86
N MET A 71 9.50 1.52 0.27
CA MET A 71 8.32 0.66 0.35
C MET A 71 7.37 1.22 1.39
N GLN A 72 6.25 1.75 0.94
CA GLN A 72 5.23 2.35 1.80
C GLN A 72 3.93 1.57 1.73
N MET A 73 3.11 1.70 2.76
CA MET A 73 1.86 0.96 2.89
C MET A 73 0.69 1.89 3.17
N VAL A 74 -0.41 1.64 2.47
CA VAL A 74 -1.74 2.19 2.75
C VAL A 74 -2.56 1.10 3.43
N PHE A 75 -3.01 1.37 4.65
CA PHE A 75 -3.75 0.41 5.48
C PHE A 75 -5.26 0.47 5.21
N GLN A 76 -5.94 -0.60 5.55
CA GLN A 76 -7.39 -0.72 5.49
C GLN A 76 -8.12 0.34 6.32
N ASP A 77 -7.66 0.59 7.55
CA ASP A 77 -8.17 1.64 8.42
C ASP A 77 -7.13 2.76 8.60
N PRO A 78 -7.32 3.90 7.90
CA PRO A 78 -6.44 5.05 8.05
C PRO A 78 -6.40 5.61 9.47
N LEU A 79 -7.53 5.58 10.20
CA LEU A 79 -7.59 6.12 11.56
C LEU A 79 -6.69 5.35 12.53
N ALA A 80 -6.60 4.04 12.37
CA ALA A 80 -5.69 3.21 13.20
C ALA A 80 -4.21 3.55 12.96
N SER A 81 -3.89 4.18 11.82
CA SER A 81 -2.52 4.56 11.44
C SER A 81 -2.16 6.01 11.79
N PHE A 82 -3.14 6.84 12.18
CA PHE A 82 -2.95 8.25 12.51
C PHE A 82 -2.97 8.47 14.03
N ASP A 83 -2.10 9.36 14.52
CA ASP A 83 -2.30 9.92 15.86
C ASP A 83 -3.49 10.89 15.81
N PRO A 84 -4.60 10.63 16.54
CA PRO A 84 -5.80 11.47 16.49
C PRO A 84 -5.58 12.91 17.03
N LYS A 85 -4.46 13.13 17.73
CA LYS A 85 -4.08 14.45 18.28
C LYS A 85 -3.24 15.27 17.30
N MET A 86 -2.75 14.66 16.22
CA MET A 86 -1.97 15.36 15.19
C MET A 86 -2.88 16.03 14.16
N LYS A 87 -2.51 17.23 13.73
CA LYS A 87 -3.10 17.89 12.57
C LYS A 87 -2.67 17.19 11.28
N ILE A 88 -3.44 17.39 10.21
CA ILE A 88 -3.14 16.81 8.88
C ILE A 88 -1.76 17.24 8.39
N VAL A 89 -1.34 18.49 8.60
CA VAL A 89 0.01 18.96 8.28
C VAL A 89 1.09 18.11 8.92
N ASP A 90 0.92 17.72 10.17
CA ASP A 90 1.89 16.91 10.90
C ASP A 90 1.88 15.46 10.40
N ILE A 91 0.71 14.88 10.20
CA ILE A 91 0.54 13.52 9.68
C ILE A 91 1.21 13.36 8.31
N LEU A 92 1.00 14.30 7.39
CA LEU A 92 1.55 14.24 6.04
C LEU A 92 3.06 14.42 6.00
N THR A 93 3.61 15.24 6.89
CA THR A 93 5.03 15.62 6.86
C THR A 93 5.90 14.84 7.84
N GLU A 94 5.32 14.10 8.77
CA GLU A 94 6.04 13.26 9.74
C GLU A 94 7.06 12.32 9.08
N PRO A 95 6.71 11.55 8.02
CA PRO A 95 7.70 10.68 7.38
C PRO A 95 8.90 11.45 6.83
N LEU A 96 8.66 12.58 6.19
CA LEU A 96 9.71 13.42 5.61
C LEU A 96 10.65 13.99 6.68
N ILE A 97 10.10 14.43 7.81
CA ILE A 97 10.87 14.93 8.96
C ILE A 97 11.72 13.79 9.55
N ASN A 98 11.12 12.61 9.76
CA ASN A 98 11.81 11.46 10.35
C ASN A 98 12.98 10.96 9.49
N PHE A 99 12.88 11.07 8.17
CA PHE A 99 13.97 10.76 7.24
C PHE A 99 14.89 11.95 6.92
N GLY A 100 14.71 13.11 7.58
CA GLY A 100 15.54 14.30 7.39
C GLY A 100 15.40 14.95 6.01
N LYS A 101 14.29 14.70 5.32
CA LYS A 101 14.01 15.20 3.95
C LYS A 101 13.27 16.53 3.92
N LEU A 102 12.79 17.03 5.07
CA LEU A 102 12.01 18.26 5.17
C LEU A 102 12.39 19.06 6.41
N ARG A 103 12.58 20.37 6.27
CA ARG A 103 12.73 21.28 7.40
C ARG A 103 11.37 21.65 7.99
N ARG A 104 11.33 21.92 9.29
CA ARG A 104 10.09 22.28 9.98
C ARG A 104 9.39 23.51 9.40
N SER A 105 10.16 24.47 8.88
CA SER A 105 9.64 25.69 8.22
C SER A 105 8.93 25.42 6.89
N GLU A 106 9.17 24.27 6.26
CA GLU A 106 8.62 23.90 4.96
C GLU A 106 7.38 23.02 5.05
N LYS A 107 6.99 22.62 6.28
CA LYS A 107 5.91 21.65 6.53
C LYS A 107 4.60 22.05 5.87
N GLU A 108 4.15 23.29 6.07
CA GLU A 108 2.86 23.73 5.58
C GLU A 108 2.77 23.73 4.05
N ALA A 109 3.82 24.26 3.40
CA ALA A 109 3.89 24.27 1.94
C ALA A 109 3.88 22.85 1.37
N LYS A 110 4.68 21.95 1.95
CA LYS A 110 4.72 20.54 1.52
C LYS A 110 3.41 19.80 1.79
N ALA A 111 2.77 20.05 2.91
CA ALA A 111 1.48 19.44 3.20
C ALA A 111 0.38 19.88 2.23
N ARG A 112 0.36 21.16 1.82
CA ARG A 112 -0.57 21.67 0.80
C ARG A 112 -0.34 20.99 -0.56
N GLU A 113 0.91 20.86 -0.98
CA GLU A 113 1.28 20.12 -2.20
C GLU A 113 0.79 18.66 -2.15
N LEU A 114 0.99 17.98 -1.01
CA LEU A 114 0.56 16.59 -0.81
C LEU A 114 -0.98 16.46 -0.81
N LEU A 115 -1.70 17.43 -0.26
CA LEU A 115 -3.17 17.47 -0.31
C LEU A 115 -3.67 17.66 -1.75
N GLU A 116 -3.09 18.58 -2.50
CA GLU A 116 -3.42 18.82 -3.90
C GLU A 116 -3.18 17.58 -4.76
N MET A 117 -2.08 16.86 -4.55
CA MET A 117 -1.76 15.60 -5.24
C MET A 117 -2.89 14.56 -5.11
N VAL A 118 -3.58 14.54 -3.97
CA VAL A 118 -4.71 13.62 -3.70
C VAL A 118 -6.08 14.30 -3.82
N GLU A 119 -6.15 15.45 -4.51
CA GLU A 119 -7.40 16.19 -4.80
C GLU A 119 -8.16 16.61 -3.53
N LEU A 120 -7.43 17.03 -2.52
CA LEU A 120 -8.00 17.62 -1.30
C LEU A 120 -7.64 19.11 -1.20
N PRO A 121 -8.56 19.92 -0.63
CA PRO A 121 -8.30 21.34 -0.41
C PRO A 121 -7.09 21.58 0.50
N GLY A 122 -6.24 22.56 0.12
CA GLY A 122 -5.04 22.89 0.86
C GLY A 122 -5.28 23.43 2.28
N ASP A 123 -6.47 23.96 2.58
CA ASP A 123 -6.86 24.41 3.92
C ASP A 123 -7.07 23.26 4.91
N PHE A 124 -7.11 22.00 4.44
CA PHE A 124 -7.20 20.82 5.30
C PHE A 124 -5.95 20.62 6.18
N VAL A 125 -4.85 21.32 5.92
CA VAL A 125 -3.62 21.26 6.73
C VAL A 125 -3.88 21.46 8.23
N ASP A 126 -4.85 22.31 8.58
CA ASP A 126 -5.19 22.63 9.97
C ASP A 126 -6.23 21.71 10.62
N ARG A 127 -6.83 20.81 9.85
CA ARG A 127 -7.84 19.88 10.34
C ARG A 127 -7.22 18.70 11.09
N TYR A 128 -8.07 17.98 11.80
CA TYR A 128 -7.75 16.72 12.47
C TYR A 128 -8.42 15.54 11.76
N PRO A 129 -7.88 14.32 11.86
CA PRO A 129 -8.43 13.14 11.18
C PRO A 129 -9.91 12.87 11.49
N HIS A 130 -10.35 13.12 12.72
CA HIS A 130 -11.73 12.90 13.14
C HIS A 130 -12.75 13.86 12.46
N ASN A 131 -12.28 14.98 11.89
CA ASN A 131 -13.11 15.94 11.16
C ASN A 131 -13.22 15.63 9.65
N MET A 132 -12.79 14.44 9.23
CA MET A 132 -12.69 14.04 7.83
C MET A 132 -13.62 12.86 7.53
N SER A 133 -14.16 12.81 6.30
CA SER A 133 -14.88 11.63 5.83
C SER A 133 -13.96 10.43 5.63
N GLY A 134 -14.52 9.22 5.48
CA GLY A 134 -13.74 7.99 5.21
C GLY A 134 -12.84 8.12 3.99
N GLY A 135 -13.38 8.57 2.86
CA GLY A 135 -12.63 8.78 1.62
C GLY A 135 -11.56 9.87 1.73
N GLN A 136 -11.83 10.96 2.47
CA GLN A 136 -10.83 12.00 2.74
C GLN A 136 -9.68 11.45 3.58
N ARG A 137 -9.96 10.68 4.62
CA ARG A 137 -8.92 10.00 5.42
C ARG A 137 -8.08 9.04 4.59
N GLN A 138 -8.73 8.30 3.68
CA GLN A 138 -8.02 7.39 2.79
C GLN A 138 -7.08 8.14 1.84
N ARG A 139 -7.53 9.26 1.25
CA ARG A 139 -6.70 10.13 0.42
C ARG A 139 -5.50 10.69 1.20
N ILE A 140 -5.68 11.08 2.47
CA ILE A 140 -4.59 11.52 3.35
C ILE A 140 -3.59 10.38 3.62
N SER A 141 -4.08 9.15 3.84
CA SER A 141 -3.21 7.98 4.00
C SER A 141 -2.36 7.71 2.76
N ILE A 142 -2.96 7.83 1.57
CA ILE A 142 -2.26 7.73 0.29
C ILE A 142 -1.21 8.84 0.16
N ALA A 143 -1.57 10.10 0.44
CA ALA A 143 -0.64 11.23 0.37
C ALA A 143 0.54 11.07 1.33
N ARG A 144 0.28 10.59 2.56
CA ARG A 144 1.32 10.28 3.56
C ARG A 144 2.28 9.21 3.05
N ALA A 145 1.75 8.12 2.51
CA ALA A 145 2.57 7.04 1.96
C ALA A 145 3.43 7.52 0.77
N LEU A 146 2.85 8.35 -0.10
CA LEU A 146 3.54 8.88 -1.27
C LEU A 146 4.48 10.06 -0.97
N SER A 147 4.46 10.62 0.24
CA SER A 147 5.31 11.76 0.62
C SER A 147 6.81 11.45 0.49
N LEU A 148 7.21 10.20 0.72
CA LEU A 148 8.59 9.73 0.60
C LEU A 148 8.99 9.35 -0.83
N GLU A 149 8.08 9.44 -1.80
CA GLU A 149 8.26 9.02 -3.19
C GLU A 149 8.75 7.56 -3.30
N PRO A 150 7.98 6.60 -2.76
CA PRO A 150 8.38 5.20 -2.72
C PRO A 150 8.39 4.59 -4.12
N GLU A 151 9.24 3.57 -4.32
CA GLU A 151 9.23 2.75 -5.53
C GLU A 151 8.10 1.72 -5.52
N ILE A 152 7.70 1.27 -4.32
CA ILE A 152 6.64 0.27 -4.13
C ILE A 152 5.61 0.81 -3.14
N LEU A 153 4.36 0.81 -3.57
CA LEU A 153 3.20 1.11 -2.73
C LEU A 153 2.40 -0.17 -2.51
N VAL A 154 2.24 -0.54 -1.25
CA VAL A 154 1.41 -1.67 -0.85
C VAL A 154 0.07 -1.13 -0.36
N CYS A 155 -1.03 -1.62 -0.94
CA CYS A 155 -2.39 -1.29 -0.56
C CYS A 155 -3.06 -2.54 0.02
N ASP A 156 -3.19 -2.61 1.35
CA ASP A 156 -3.84 -3.73 2.02
C ASP A 156 -5.29 -3.37 2.32
N GLU A 157 -6.20 -3.90 1.48
CA GLU A 157 -7.65 -3.63 1.54
C GLU A 157 -7.99 -2.13 1.66
N ALA A 158 -7.21 -1.29 1.00
CA ALA A 158 -7.21 0.16 1.17
C ALA A 158 -8.55 0.85 0.85
N THR A 159 -9.51 0.14 0.26
CA THR A 159 -10.82 0.71 -0.11
C THR A 159 -12.01 -0.08 0.41
N SER A 160 -11.80 -1.18 1.13
CA SER A 160 -12.86 -2.11 1.54
C SER A 160 -13.88 -1.51 2.54
N ALA A 161 -13.49 -0.48 3.28
CA ALA A 161 -14.33 0.21 4.26
C ALA A 161 -15.09 1.42 3.68
N LEU A 162 -14.98 1.67 2.36
CA LEU A 162 -15.59 2.81 1.67
C LEU A 162 -16.86 2.35 0.94
N ASP A 163 -17.80 3.29 0.75
CA ASP A 163 -18.91 3.07 -0.17
C ASP A 163 -18.42 3.00 -1.63
N VAL A 164 -19.21 2.39 -2.52
CA VAL A 164 -18.80 2.03 -3.88
C VAL A 164 -18.32 3.25 -4.68
N SER A 165 -19.01 4.39 -4.61
CA SER A 165 -18.64 5.57 -5.39
C SER A 165 -17.34 6.21 -4.92
N VAL A 166 -17.11 6.22 -3.59
CA VAL A 166 -15.86 6.71 -3.00
C VAL A 166 -14.72 5.74 -3.28
N GLN A 167 -14.98 4.44 -3.26
CA GLN A 167 -14.02 3.41 -3.61
C GLN A 167 -13.51 3.59 -5.04
N GLU A 168 -14.41 3.74 -6.02
CA GLU A 168 -14.05 3.99 -7.42
C GLU A 168 -13.16 5.23 -7.55
N SER A 169 -13.55 6.34 -6.94
CA SER A 169 -12.78 7.59 -6.96
C SER A 169 -11.38 7.46 -6.34
N VAL A 170 -11.21 6.66 -5.29
CA VAL A 170 -9.90 6.39 -4.67
C VAL A 170 -9.05 5.47 -5.55
N ILE A 171 -9.66 4.49 -6.23
CA ILE A 171 -8.94 3.61 -7.17
C ILE A 171 -8.46 4.41 -8.39
N GLU A 172 -9.30 5.27 -8.97
CA GLU A 172 -8.91 6.15 -10.08
C GLU A 172 -7.73 7.04 -9.70
N LEU A 173 -7.76 7.63 -8.50
CA LEU A 173 -6.64 8.40 -7.95
C LEU A 173 -5.36 7.56 -7.86
N LEU A 174 -5.44 6.34 -7.31
CA LEU A 174 -4.29 5.45 -7.18
C LEU A 174 -3.71 5.05 -8.54
N VAL A 175 -4.56 4.71 -9.52
CA VAL A 175 -4.15 4.36 -10.89
C VAL A 175 -3.48 5.54 -11.58
N ARG A 176 -4.02 6.75 -11.43
CA ARG A 176 -3.41 7.98 -11.96
C ARG A 176 -2.03 8.20 -11.36
N LEU A 177 -1.92 8.20 -10.02
CA LEU A 177 -0.65 8.43 -9.31
C LEU A 177 0.38 7.33 -9.61
N GLN A 178 -0.05 6.08 -9.77
CA GLN A 178 0.78 4.96 -10.16
C GLN A 178 1.45 5.22 -11.53
N LYS A 179 0.67 5.67 -12.51
CA LYS A 179 1.16 5.98 -13.86
C LYS A 179 2.07 7.21 -13.86
N GLU A 180 1.63 8.32 -13.25
CA GLU A 180 2.37 9.59 -13.23
C GLU A 180 3.73 9.46 -12.54
N LYS A 181 3.78 8.71 -11.44
CA LYS A 181 4.99 8.54 -10.63
C LYS A 181 5.76 7.26 -10.93
N ASN A 182 5.28 6.44 -11.87
CA ASN A 182 5.86 5.14 -12.23
C ASN A 182 6.11 4.22 -11.01
N ILE A 183 5.16 4.18 -10.09
CA ILE A 183 5.21 3.39 -8.86
C ILE A 183 4.78 1.96 -9.16
N SER A 184 5.47 0.98 -8.55
CA SER A 184 4.99 -0.40 -8.54
C SER A 184 3.96 -0.57 -7.43
N MET A 185 2.80 -1.18 -7.71
CA MET A 185 1.79 -1.41 -6.68
C MET A 185 1.59 -2.90 -6.40
N LEU A 186 1.47 -3.21 -5.11
CA LEU A 186 0.95 -4.48 -4.61
C LEU A 186 -0.41 -4.20 -3.98
N PHE A 187 -1.48 -4.63 -4.65
CA PHE A 187 -2.84 -4.29 -4.22
C PHE A 187 -3.58 -5.55 -3.74
N ILE A 188 -3.97 -5.55 -2.47
CA ILE A 188 -4.71 -6.65 -1.85
C ILE A 188 -6.16 -6.26 -1.73
N CYS A 189 -7.03 -7.11 -2.23
CA CYS A 189 -8.48 -7.01 -2.04
C CYS A 189 -9.13 -8.40 -2.05
N HIS A 190 -10.40 -8.45 -1.72
CA HIS A 190 -11.23 -9.65 -1.82
C HIS A 190 -12.18 -9.60 -3.04
N ASP A 191 -12.24 -8.47 -3.73
CA ASP A 191 -13.10 -8.25 -4.90
C ASP A 191 -12.31 -8.41 -6.19
N LEU A 192 -12.57 -9.52 -6.89
CA LEU A 192 -11.94 -9.83 -8.16
C LEU A 192 -12.40 -8.87 -9.26
N ALA A 193 -13.66 -8.43 -9.26
CA ALA A 193 -14.17 -7.52 -10.28
C ALA A 193 -13.48 -6.16 -10.20
N LEU A 194 -13.25 -5.68 -8.99
CA LEU A 194 -12.52 -4.44 -8.76
C LEU A 194 -11.08 -4.52 -9.25
N ILE A 195 -10.34 -5.56 -8.83
CA ILE A 195 -8.90 -5.66 -9.17
C ILE A 195 -8.65 -5.84 -10.66
N ARG A 196 -9.57 -6.51 -11.37
CA ARG A 196 -9.55 -6.71 -12.82
C ARG A 196 -9.52 -5.41 -13.59
N SER A 197 -10.14 -4.36 -13.09
CA SER A 197 -10.29 -3.09 -13.81
C SER A 197 -8.96 -2.31 -13.94
N PHE A 198 -7.93 -2.62 -13.12
CA PHE A 198 -6.69 -1.83 -13.10
C PHE A 198 -5.40 -2.61 -12.88
N ALA A 199 -5.46 -3.87 -12.43
CA ALA A 199 -4.25 -4.66 -12.20
C ALA A 199 -3.64 -5.15 -13.53
N HIS A 200 -2.32 -5.19 -13.59
CA HIS A 200 -1.58 -5.73 -14.73
C HIS A 200 -1.38 -7.25 -14.61
N GLN A 201 -1.39 -7.76 -13.39
CA GLN A 201 -1.38 -9.19 -13.06
C GLN A 201 -2.22 -9.41 -11.80
N ILE A 202 -2.85 -10.56 -11.69
CA ILE A 202 -3.63 -10.95 -10.53
C ILE A 202 -3.15 -12.32 -10.05
N ALA A 203 -2.72 -12.39 -8.78
CA ALA A 203 -2.39 -13.63 -8.11
C ALA A 203 -3.57 -14.05 -7.21
N VAL A 204 -4.06 -15.26 -7.40
CA VAL A 204 -5.11 -15.85 -6.57
C VAL A 204 -4.47 -16.64 -5.44
N MET A 205 -4.77 -16.24 -4.19
CA MET A 205 -4.23 -16.88 -2.99
C MET A 205 -5.29 -17.72 -2.27
N TYR A 206 -4.96 -18.97 -1.99
CA TYR A 206 -5.82 -19.90 -1.28
C TYR A 206 -5.01 -20.70 -0.26
N LEU A 207 -5.42 -20.70 1.01
CA LEU A 207 -4.78 -21.42 2.13
C LEU A 207 -3.24 -21.31 2.14
N GLY A 208 -2.73 -20.09 1.99
CA GLY A 208 -1.31 -19.79 2.05
C GLY A 208 -0.53 -20.03 0.75
N ASN A 209 -1.16 -20.52 -0.30
CA ASN A 209 -0.52 -20.81 -1.59
C ASN A 209 -1.04 -19.85 -2.67
N ILE A 210 -0.21 -19.57 -3.67
CA ILE A 210 -0.67 -18.97 -4.92
C ILE A 210 -1.12 -20.12 -5.82
N VAL A 211 -2.42 -20.14 -6.13
CA VAL A 211 -3.02 -21.19 -6.95
C VAL A 211 -3.08 -20.83 -8.42
N GLU A 212 -3.06 -19.55 -8.74
CA GLU A 212 -3.10 -19.04 -10.11
C GLU A 212 -2.50 -17.65 -10.20
N VAL A 213 -1.86 -17.33 -11.33
CA VAL A 213 -1.44 -15.95 -11.69
C VAL A 213 -1.98 -15.66 -13.08
N ILE A 214 -2.87 -14.66 -13.17
CA ILE A 214 -3.57 -14.28 -14.38
C ILE A 214 -2.97 -12.97 -14.90
N PRO A 215 -2.51 -12.87 -16.16
CA PRO A 215 -2.16 -11.60 -16.78
C PRO A 215 -3.37 -10.67 -16.87
N GLY A 216 -3.19 -9.37 -16.65
CA GLY A 216 -4.29 -8.41 -16.63
C GLY A 216 -5.05 -8.31 -17.95
N GLU A 217 -4.39 -8.53 -19.09
CA GLU A 217 -4.98 -8.52 -20.44
C GLU A 217 -5.86 -9.74 -20.68
N ASP A 218 -5.56 -10.91 -20.10
CA ASP A 218 -6.33 -12.15 -20.26
C ASP A 218 -7.59 -12.20 -19.38
N VAL A 219 -7.66 -11.31 -18.38
CA VAL A 219 -8.78 -11.27 -17.44
C VAL A 219 -10.08 -10.82 -18.13
N THR A 220 -10.02 -10.20 -19.31
CA THR A 220 -11.20 -9.76 -20.08
C THR A 220 -11.77 -10.85 -21.00
N GLU A 221 -10.98 -11.86 -21.40
CA GLU A 221 -11.42 -12.84 -22.42
C GLU A 221 -11.90 -14.19 -21.86
N HIS A 222 -11.53 -14.58 -20.64
CA HIS A 222 -11.76 -15.94 -20.13
C HIS A 222 -12.54 -16.04 -18.81
N ALA A 223 -13.17 -14.98 -18.34
CA ALA A 223 -14.02 -15.06 -17.16
C ALA A 223 -15.48 -15.36 -17.56
N VAL A 224 -15.82 -16.61 -17.54
CA VAL A 224 -17.20 -17.13 -17.50
C VAL A 224 -17.65 -17.25 -16.08
#